data_8cb93f1c69dc072301b9ed03b130b8e8
#
_entry.id   8cb93f1c69dc072301b9ed03b130b8e8
#
_cell.length_a   1.000
_cell.length_b   1.000
_cell.length_c   1.000
_cell.angle_alpha   90.00
_cell.angle_beta   90.00
_cell.angle_gamma   90.00
#
_symmetry.space_group_name_H-M   'P 1'
#
loop_
_entity.id
_entity.type
_entity.pdbx_description
1 polymer ?
#
loop_
_entity_poly.entity_id
_entity_poly.type
_entity_poly.pdbx_seq_one_letter_code
_entity_poly.pdbx_strand_id
1 'polypeptide(L)'
;MMKNMNHAYRPLLLILLLSFFTASSAFAADAKEIDWESLIPQDWNPNQVFEDMTDEQYYALSESELLVLEQTVQAMFDAAPVVDAFEGKRVKIPGFVLPLEFSSTLLKEFLLVPYFGACTHTPPPPANQIIFAKLETGTKLESIYLPVWITGTLNISRLQSELTESGVANGVEVQSGYSINVESIEPYIEQW
;
A
#
# COMPACT_ATOMS: atom_id res chain seq x y z
N MET A 1 32.30 -12.29 -72.15
CA MET A 1 30.91 -12.77 -72.13
C MET A 1 30.61 -13.11 -70.62
N MET A 2 30.23 -12.11 -69.82
CA MET A 2 29.95 -12.28 -68.40
C MET A 2 28.46 -11.99 -68.18
N LYS A 3 27.71 -13.01 -67.77
CA LYS A 3 26.27 -13.04 -67.61
C LYS A 3 25.89 -12.52 -66.23
N ASN A 4 25.13 -11.44 -66.17
CA ASN A 4 24.56 -10.86 -64.99
C ASN A 4 23.68 -11.86 -64.23
N MET A 5 24.05 -12.12 -62.98
CA MET A 5 23.29 -12.96 -62.06
C MET A 5 23.23 -12.31 -60.67
N ASN A 6 22.39 -11.27 -60.53
CA ASN A 6 22.20 -10.61 -59.22
C ASN A 6 20.91 -9.80 -59.08
N HIS A 7 19.73 -10.38 -59.44
CA HIS A 7 18.47 -9.64 -59.18
C HIS A 7 17.37 -10.44 -58.47
N ALA A 8 17.63 -11.71 -58.05
CA ALA A 8 16.56 -12.55 -57.53
C ALA A 8 16.42 -12.55 -55.98
N TYR A 9 17.38 -12.02 -55.23
CA TYR A 9 17.36 -12.14 -53.75
C TYR A 9 17.01 -10.85 -53.00
N ARG A 10 16.81 -9.73 -53.67
CA ARG A 10 16.51 -8.45 -53.04
C ARG A 10 15.11 -8.35 -52.40
N PRO A 11 14.02 -8.95 -52.92
CA PRO A 11 12.73 -8.85 -52.27
C PRO A 11 12.57 -9.75 -51.05
N LEU A 12 13.33 -10.87 -50.92
CA LEU A 12 13.19 -11.80 -49.79
C LEU A 12 13.79 -11.27 -48.49
N LEU A 13 14.83 -10.45 -48.56
CA LEU A 13 15.48 -9.84 -47.40
C LEU A 13 14.66 -8.68 -46.80
N LEU A 14 13.84 -8.01 -47.58
CA LEU A 14 12.96 -6.94 -47.15
C LEU A 14 11.71 -7.46 -46.39
N ILE A 15 11.25 -8.67 -46.69
CA ILE A 15 10.10 -9.31 -46.05
C ILE A 15 10.51 -9.88 -44.70
N LEU A 16 11.76 -10.31 -44.52
CA LEU A 16 12.25 -10.86 -43.26
C LEU A 16 12.50 -9.79 -42.15
N LEU A 17 12.70 -8.53 -42.55
CA LEU A 17 12.92 -7.41 -41.64
C LEU A 17 11.60 -6.76 -41.12
N LEU A 18 10.46 -7.05 -41.74
CA LEU A 18 9.17 -6.48 -41.35
C LEU A 18 8.39 -7.31 -40.35
N SER A 19 8.86 -8.53 -40.03
CA SER A 19 8.15 -9.45 -39.12
C SER A 19 8.61 -9.39 -37.66
N PHE A 20 9.51 -8.46 -37.28
CA PHE A 20 10.05 -8.41 -35.90
C PHE A 20 9.56 -7.21 -35.07
N PHE A 21 8.54 -6.48 -35.58
CA PHE A 21 7.95 -5.38 -34.80
C PHE A 21 6.51 -5.69 -34.37
N THR A 22 6.31 -6.90 -33.79
CA THR A 22 5.17 -7.06 -32.89
C THR A 22 5.57 -6.46 -31.56
N ALA A 23 5.35 -5.16 -31.43
CA ALA A 23 5.33 -4.50 -30.13
C ALA A 23 4.33 -5.28 -29.27
N SER A 24 4.85 -6.06 -28.33
CA SER A 24 4.05 -6.57 -27.23
C SER A 24 3.53 -5.36 -26.48
N SER A 25 2.33 -4.88 -26.85
CA SER A 25 1.55 -4.05 -25.96
C SER A 25 1.30 -4.93 -24.75
N ALA A 26 2.17 -4.80 -23.74
CA ALA A 26 1.84 -5.28 -22.41
C ALA A 26 0.53 -4.56 -22.07
N PHE A 27 -0.58 -5.30 -22.14
CA PHE A 27 -1.83 -4.87 -21.52
C PHE A 27 -1.49 -4.64 -20.07
N ALA A 28 -1.27 -3.39 -19.68
CA ALA A 28 -1.32 -2.99 -18.29
C ALA A 28 -2.74 -3.37 -17.85
N ALA A 29 -2.88 -4.47 -17.13
CA ALA A 29 -4.17 -4.88 -16.58
C ALA A 29 -4.72 -3.68 -15.83
N ASP A 30 -5.98 -3.35 -16.08
CA ASP A 30 -6.63 -2.22 -15.41
C ASP A 30 -6.51 -2.42 -13.89
N ALA A 31 -6.14 -1.38 -13.16
CA ALA A 31 -5.98 -1.49 -11.72
C ALA A 31 -7.36 -1.76 -11.10
N LYS A 32 -7.47 -2.81 -10.30
CA LYS A 32 -8.70 -3.09 -9.56
C LYS A 32 -8.86 -2.06 -8.45
N GLU A 33 -9.94 -1.29 -8.47
CA GLU A 33 -10.32 -0.45 -7.36
C GLU A 33 -10.75 -1.32 -6.18
N ILE A 34 -10.19 -1.05 -5.01
CA ILE A 34 -10.45 -1.77 -3.76
C ILE A 34 -10.67 -0.78 -2.62
N ASP A 35 -11.39 -1.23 -1.61
CA ASP A 35 -11.56 -0.56 -0.32
C ASP A 35 -10.68 -1.20 0.76
N TRP A 36 -10.64 -0.57 1.92
CA TRP A 36 -9.86 -1.04 3.07
C TRP A 36 -10.44 -2.30 3.69
N GLU A 37 -11.75 -2.48 3.66
CA GLU A 37 -12.45 -3.66 4.14
C GLU A 37 -12.02 -4.92 3.36
N SER A 38 -11.74 -4.78 2.08
CA SER A 38 -11.24 -5.89 1.24
C SER A 38 -9.90 -6.47 1.72
N LEU A 39 -9.13 -5.70 2.48
CA LEU A 39 -7.82 -6.10 3.02
C LEU A 39 -7.94 -6.87 4.35
N ILE A 40 -9.14 -6.98 4.90
CA ILE A 40 -9.44 -7.70 6.15
C ILE A 40 -10.00 -9.08 5.80
N PRO A 41 -9.41 -10.20 6.29
CA PRO A 41 -10.04 -11.51 6.16
C PRO A 41 -11.42 -11.54 6.84
N GLN A 42 -12.40 -12.18 6.19
CA GLN A 42 -13.81 -12.20 6.65
C GLN A 42 -14.02 -12.87 8.01
N ASP A 43 -13.11 -13.75 8.39
CA ASP A 43 -13.14 -14.50 9.66
C ASP A 43 -12.33 -13.83 10.77
N TRP A 44 -11.77 -12.65 10.51
CA TRP A 44 -11.00 -11.91 11.50
C TRP A 44 -11.79 -10.69 12.01
N ASN A 45 -11.98 -10.65 13.34
CA ASN A 45 -12.65 -9.55 14.03
C ASN A 45 -11.69 -8.85 14.98
N PRO A 46 -11.26 -7.62 14.71
CA PRO A 46 -10.35 -6.88 15.58
C PRO A 46 -10.96 -6.51 16.94
N ASN A 47 -12.28 -6.49 17.04
CA ASN A 47 -13.01 -6.11 18.25
C ASN A 47 -13.43 -7.29 19.13
N GLN A 48 -13.11 -8.52 18.75
CA GLN A 48 -13.58 -9.72 19.44
C GLN A 48 -13.25 -9.70 20.95
N VAL A 49 -12.09 -9.18 21.32
CA VAL A 49 -11.68 -9.07 22.75
C VAL A 49 -12.65 -8.21 23.56
N PHE A 50 -13.23 -7.18 22.94
CA PHE A 50 -14.18 -6.26 23.57
C PHE A 50 -15.62 -6.78 23.51
N GLU A 51 -16.00 -7.53 22.46
CA GLU A 51 -17.33 -8.14 22.34
C GLU A 51 -17.58 -9.22 23.38
N ASP A 52 -16.52 -9.91 23.82
CA ASP A 52 -16.58 -10.93 24.87
C ASP A 52 -16.61 -10.34 26.29
N MET A 53 -16.50 -9.02 26.44
CA MET A 53 -16.44 -8.31 27.71
C MET A 53 -17.67 -7.41 27.89
N THR A 54 -18.33 -7.51 29.04
CA THR A 54 -19.40 -6.58 29.38
C THR A 54 -18.83 -5.23 29.87
N ASP A 55 -19.63 -4.15 29.78
CA ASP A 55 -19.25 -2.84 30.31
C ASP A 55 -18.86 -2.93 31.78
N GLU A 56 -19.60 -3.72 32.62
CA GLU A 56 -19.28 -3.91 34.03
C GLU A 56 -17.91 -4.57 34.24
N GLN A 57 -17.55 -5.56 33.38
CA GLN A 57 -16.24 -6.21 33.44
C GLN A 57 -15.14 -5.23 33.03
N TYR A 58 -15.36 -4.42 32.00
CA TYR A 58 -14.40 -3.41 31.53
C TYR A 58 -14.12 -2.36 32.62
N TYR A 59 -15.18 -1.79 33.21
CA TYR A 59 -15.02 -0.77 34.26
C TYR A 59 -14.53 -1.33 35.62
N ALA A 60 -14.55 -2.63 35.82
CA ALA A 60 -14.02 -3.28 37.01
C ALA A 60 -12.51 -3.60 36.91
N LEU A 61 -11.90 -3.45 35.70
CA LEU A 61 -10.47 -3.70 35.51
C LEU A 61 -9.62 -2.73 36.34
N SER A 62 -8.60 -3.27 36.97
CA SER A 62 -7.54 -2.47 37.59
C SER A 62 -6.64 -1.85 36.51
N GLU A 63 -5.87 -0.83 36.86
CA GLU A 63 -4.91 -0.18 35.95
C GLU A 63 -3.92 -1.20 35.35
N SER A 64 -3.46 -2.18 36.12
CA SER A 64 -2.57 -3.23 35.60
C SER A 64 -3.25 -4.18 34.62
N GLU A 65 -4.54 -4.48 34.81
CA GLU A 65 -5.32 -5.32 33.89
C GLU A 65 -5.63 -4.57 32.61
N LEU A 66 -5.94 -3.26 32.67
CA LEU A 66 -6.10 -2.42 31.47
C LEU A 66 -4.83 -2.38 30.67
N LEU A 67 -3.66 -2.22 31.30
CA LEU A 67 -2.37 -2.24 30.58
C LEU A 67 -2.13 -3.58 29.85
N VAL A 68 -2.45 -4.70 30.49
CA VAL A 68 -2.33 -6.04 29.87
C VAL A 68 -3.31 -6.17 28.69
N LEU A 69 -4.54 -5.66 28.83
CA LEU A 69 -5.53 -5.67 27.77
C LEU A 69 -5.04 -4.84 26.57
N GLU A 70 -4.53 -3.63 26.78
CA GLU A 70 -3.98 -2.77 25.75
C GLU A 70 -2.81 -3.45 25.00
N GLN A 71 -1.88 -4.04 25.74
CA GLN A 71 -0.77 -4.80 25.14
C GLN A 71 -1.24 -6.00 24.33
N THR A 72 -2.28 -6.69 24.80
CA THR A 72 -2.88 -7.83 24.09
C THR A 72 -3.53 -7.39 22.79
N VAL A 73 -4.30 -6.30 22.81
CA VAL A 73 -4.93 -5.71 21.63
C VAL A 73 -3.87 -5.25 20.62
N GLN A 74 -2.82 -4.56 21.11
CA GLN A 74 -1.73 -4.11 20.24
C GLN A 74 -1.03 -5.29 19.57
N ALA A 75 -0.69 -6.34 20.32
CA ALA A 75 -0.07 -7.54 19.75
C ALA A 75 -0.97 -8.23 18.71
N MET A 76 -2.29 -8.25 18.95
CA MET A 76 -3.26 -8.77 17.99
C MET A 76 -3.33 -7.91 16.72
N PHE A 77 -3.26 -6.60 16.85
CA PHE A 77 -3.25 -5.66 15.72
C PHE A 77 -1.98 -5.78 14.89
N ASP A 78 -0.82 -5.88 15.54
CA ASP A 78 0.47 -6.08 14.87
C ASP A 78 0.53 -7.41 14.11
N ALA A 79 -0.13 -8.44 14.65
CA ALA A 79 -0.23 -9.76 14.04
C ALA A 79 -1.42 -9.92 13.08
N ALA A 80 -2.20 -8.86 12.82
CA ALA A 80 -3.42 -8.93 12.02
C ALA A 80 -3.22 -9.70 10.71
N PRO A 81 -4.09 -10.69 10.38
CA PRO A 81 -3.94 -11.48 9.16
C PRO A 81 -4.22 -10.65 7.91
N VAL A 82 -3.68 -11.08 6.79
CA VAL A 82 -3.79 -10.43 5.47
C VAL A 82 -4.57 -11.30 4.50
N VAL A 83 -5.02 -10.73 3.39
CA VAL A 83 -5.75 -11.44 2.33
C VAL A 83 -4.80 -11.82 1.20
N ASP A 84 -4.43 -13.09 1.10
CA ASP A 84 -3.45 -13.62 0.13
C ASP A 84 -3.82 -13.34 -1.33
N ALA A 85 -5.12 -13.17 -1.62
CA ALA A 85 -5.60 -12.91 -2.97
C ALA A 85 -5.06 -11.62 -3.60
N PHE A 86 -4.51 -10.71 -2.79
CA PHE A 86 -3.95 -9.43 -3.26
C PHE A 86 -2.45 -9.48 -3.56
N GLU A 87 -1.75 -10.59 -3.27
CA GLU A 87 -0.33 -10.72 -3.58
C GLU A 87 -0.07 -10.49 -5.07
N GLY A 88 0.82 -9.54 -5.38
CA GLY A 88 1.20 -9.17 -6.75
C GLY A 88 0.08 -8.56 -7.60
N LYS A 89 -1.04 -8.12 -7.01
CA LYS A 89 -2.15 -7.53 -7.76
C LYS A 89 -1.95 -6.04 -7.96
N ARG A 90 -2.27 -5.57 -9.16
CA ARG A 90 -2.35 -4.14 -9.47
C ARG A 90 -3.68 -3.59 -8.98
N VAL A 91 -3.61 -2.68 -8.00
CA VAL A 91 -4.78 -2.13 -7.32
C VAL A 91 -4.79 -0.61 -7.37
N LYS A 92 -5.97 -0.02 -7.13
CA LYS A 92 -6.19 1.39 -6.86
C LYS A 92 -6.95 1.50 -5.54
N ILE A 93 -6.36 2.18 -4.56
CA ILE A 93 -6.91 2.29 -3.20
C ILE A 93 -6.86 3.73 -2.71
N PRO A 94 -7.92 4.26 -2.07
CA PRO A 94 -7.89 5.60 -1.49
C PRO A 94 -7.29 5.56 -0.09
N GLY A 95 -6.65 6.66 0.36
CA GLY A 95 -6.15 6.75 1.73
C GLY A 95 -5.42 8.05 2.02
N PHE A 96 -4.97 8.15 3.26
CA PHE A 96 -4.18 9.28 3.75
C PHE A 96 -2.71 8.91 3.82
N VAL A 97 -1.86 9.86 3.46
CA VAL A 97 -0.42 9.68 3.41
C VAL A 97 0.21 10.11 4.73
N LEU A 98 0.97 9.21 5.35
CA LEU A 98 1.86 9.52 6.48
C LEU A 98 3.31 9.40 5.99
N PRO A 99 4.01 10.51 5.75
CA PRO A 99 5.42 10.49 5.36
C PRO A 99 6.28 9.86 6.46
N LEU A 100 7.23 9.00 6.09
CA LEU A 100 8.21 8.45 7.03
C LEU A 100 9.39 9.41 7.25
N GLU A 101 9.65 10.27 6.27
CA GLU A 101 10.69 11.30 6.35
C GLU A 101 10.12 12.68 6.01
N PHE A 102 10.11 13.59 6.99
CA PHE A 102 9.66 14.99 6.81
C PHE A 102 10.74 15.92 6.26
N SER A 103 12.01 15.52 6.28
CA SER A 103 13.14 16.32 5.79
C SER A 103 13.34 16.30 4.28
N SER A 104 12.68 15.36 3.60
CA SER A 104 12.79 15.20 2.15
C SER A 104 11.89 16.16 1.39
N THR A 105 12.42 16.77 0.33
CA THR A 105 11.62 17.60 -0.60
C THR A 105 10.71 16.78 -1.51
N LEU A 106 10.94 15.46 -1.60
CA LEU A 106 10.17 14.53 -2.39
C LEU A 106 9.72 13.35 -1.52
N LEU A 107 8.44 13.06 -1.54
CA LEU A 107 7.86 11.88 -0.92
C LEU A 107 8.26 10.64 -1.73
N LYS A 108 9.00 9.72 -1.11
CA LYS A 108 9.40 8.44 -1.70
C LYS A 108 8.86 7.24 -0.94
N GLU A 109 8.88 7.32 0.39
CA GLU A 109 8.42 6.26 1.28
C GLU A 109 7.45 6.84 2.29
N PHE A 110 6.31 6.18 2.46
CA PHE A 110 5.25 6.63 3.35
C PHE A 110 4.35 5.47 3.75
N LEU A 111 3.57 5.65 4.80
CA LEU A 111 2.45 4.77 5.11
C LEU A 111 1.18 5.33 4.49
N LEU A 112 0.37 4.43 3.92
CA LEU A 112 -0.99 4.73 3.51
C LEU A 112 -1.94 4.11 4.53
N VAL A 113 -2.91 4.91 5.00
CA VAL A 113 -3.86 4.53 6.06
C VAL A 113 -5.28 4.96 5.70
N PRO A 114 -6.33 4.30 6.26
CA PRO A 114 -7.72 4.52 5.85
C PRO A 114 -8.31 5.86 6.28
N TYR A 115 -7.82 6.48 7.36
CA TYR A 115 -8.39 7.72 7.88
C TYR A 115 -7.30 8.69 8.35
N PHE A 116 -7.65 9.97 8.34
CA PHE A 116 -6.77 11.03 8.82
C PHE A 116 -6.50 10.91 10.32
N GLY A 117 -5.23 11.10 10.70
CA GLY A 117 -4.80 11.06 12.10
C GLY A 117 -4.51 9.67 12.65
N ALA A 118 -4.68 8.60 11.83
CA ALA A 118 -4.21 7.27 12.19
C ALA A 118 -2.71 7.32 12.56
N CYS A 119 -2.32 6.61 13.61
CA CYS A 119 -0.94 6.53 14.12
C CYS A 119 -0.38 7.82 14.75
N THR A 120 -1.05 8.97 14.64
CA THR A 120 -0.56 10.25 15.19
C THR A 120 -1.39 10.76 16.37
N HIS A 121 -2.72 10.64 16.27
CA HIS A 121 -3.66 11.11 17.31
C HIS A 121 -4.49 9.98 17.92
N THR A 122 -4.41 8.80 17.34
CA THR A 122 -5.08 7.57 17.80
C THR A 122 -4.07 6.43 17.77
N PRO A 123 -4.28 5.34 18.52
CA PRO A 123 -3.48 4.13 18.40
C PRO A 123 -3.38 3.68 16.92
N PRO A 124 -2.27 3.07 16.53
CA PRO A 124 -2.13 2.54 15.18
C PRO A 124 -3.27 1.58 14.83
N PRO A 125 -3.82 1.63 13.61
CA PRO A 125 -4.77 0.63 13.16
C PRO A 125 -4.08 -0.74 13.02
N PRO A 126 -4.86 -1.84 12.87
CA PRO A 126 -4.29 -3.16 12.64
C PRO A 126 -3.37 -3.19 11.42
N ALA A 127 -2.34 -4.04 11.43
CA ALA A 127 -1.34 -4.12 10.37
C ALA A 127 -1.94 -4.33 8.96
N ASN A 128 -3.08 -5.03 8.84
CA ASN A 128 -3.80 -5.20 7.58
C ASN A 128 -4.54 -3.92 7.10
N GLN A 129 -4.53 -2.87 7.89
CA GLN A 129 -5.04 -1.53 7.56
C GLN A 129 -3.91 -0.50 7.42
N ILE A 130 -2.67 -0.96 7.24
CA ILE A 130 -1.50 -0.13 6.99
C ILE A 130 -0.74 -0.70 5.80
N ILE A 131 -0.48 0.14 4.80
CA ILE A 131 0.28 -0.22 3.60
C ILE A 131 1.56 0.61 3.59
N PHE A 132 2.72 -0.05 3.56
CA PHE A 132 4.00 0.62 3.28
C PHE A 132 4.09 0.92 1.78
N ALA A 133 4.16 2.19 1.42
CA ALA A 133 4.16 2.64 0.04
C ALA A 133 5.54 3.15 -0.38
N LYS A 134 6.00 2.70 -1.55
CA LYS A 134 7.26 3.12 -2.14
C LYS A 134 7.06 3.64 -3.55
N LEU A 135 7.60 4.84 -3.82
CA LEU A 135 7.59 5.51 -5.11
C LEU A 135 9.03 5.79 -5.55
N GLU A 136 9.51 5.11 -6.58
CA GLU A 136 10.90 5.18 -7.05
C GLU A 136 11.38 6.61 -7.38
N THR A 137 10.58 7.36 -8.12
CA THR A 137 10.93 8.72 -8.57
C THR A 137 10.68 9.79 -7.49
N GLY A 138 9.85 9.46 -6.49
CA GLY A 138 9.32 10.43 -5.55
C GLY A 138 8.37 11.45 -6.19
N THR A 139 7.56 12.11 -5.37
CA THR A 139 6.62 13.14 -5.80
C THR A 139 6.51 14.25 -4.74
N LYS A 140 5.98 15.40 -5.16
CA LYS A 140 5.52 16.43 -4.21
C LYS A 140 4.04 16.24 -3.98
N LEU A 141 3.64 16.14 -2.73
CA LEU A 141 2.22 16.23 -2.37
C LEU A 141 1.83 17.67 -2.16
N GLU A 142 0.64 18.03 -2.64
CA GLU A 142 0.06 19.36 -2.37
C GLU A 142 -0.33 19.50 -0.89
N SER A 143 -0.81 18.42 -0.29
CA SER A 143 -1.20 18.36 1.12
C SER A 143 -1.17 16.93 1.64
N ILE A 144 -0.69 16.74 2.87
CA ILE A 144 -0.79 15.47 3.61
C ILE A 144 -2.14 15.33 4.33
N TYR A 145 -2.95 16.38 4.38
CA TYR A 145 -4.24 16.39 5.06
C TYR A 145 -5.41 15.94 4.17
N LEU A 146 -5.17 15.82 2.87
CA LEU A 146 -6.17 15.40 1.91
C LEU A 146 -5.95 13.94 1.49
N PRO A 147 -7.01 13.16 1.31
CA PRO A 147 -6.88 11.80 0.84
C PRO A 147 -6.44 11.77 -0.63
N VAL A 148 -5.79 10.70 -1.00
CA VAL A 148 -5.29 10.45 -2.36
C VAL A 148 -5.72 9.07 -2.84
N TRP A 149 -5.78 8.90 -4.14
CA TRP A 149 -5.80 7.60 -4.78
C TRP A 149 -4.36 7.15 -5.04
N ILE A 150 -4.03 5.93 -4.61
CA ILE A 150 -2.76 5.28 -4.91
C ILE A 150 -3.02 4.13 -5.87
N THR A 151 -2.32 4.12 -7.00
CA THR A 151 -2.30 2.98 -7.93
C THR A 151 -0.94 2.33 -7.91
N GLY A 152 -0.90 1.01 -7.84
CA GLY A 152 0.35 0.26 -7.82
C GLY A 152 0.17 -1.23 -7.63
N THR A 153 1.29 -1.95 -7.54
CA THR A 153 1.31 -3.39 -7.27
C THR A 153 1.38 -3.63 -5.77
N LEU A 154 0.31 -4.23 -5.23
CA LEU A 154 0.19 -4.58 -3.81
C LEU A 154 0.88 -5.93 -3.56
N ASN A 155 1.64 -6.01 -2.47
CA ASN A 155 2.33 -7.23 -2.04
C ASN A 155 2.07 -7.44 -0.55
N ILE A 156 2.07 -8.70 -0.11
CA ILE A 156 2.02 -9.05 1.30
C ILE A 156 3.44 -8.88 1.85
N SER A 157 3.58 -7.97 2.79
CA SER A 157 4.88 -7.65 3.37
C SER A 157 4.71 -7.06 4.76
N ARG A 158 5.20 -7.77 5.77
CA ARG A 158 5.22 -7.26 7.13
C ARG A 158 6.48 -6.43 7.33
N LEU A 159 6.29 -5.12 7.43
CA LEU A 159 7.37 -4.18 7.64
C LEU A 159 7.09 -3.36 8.89
N GLN A 160 8.12 -3.18 9.69
CA GLN A 160 8.12 -2.27 10.82
C GLN A 160 8.65 -0.90 10.38
N SER A 161 7.90 0.13 10.64
CA SER A 161 8.26 1.51 10.33
C SER A 161 8.22 2.34 11.61
N GLU A 162 9.13 3.30 11.72
CA GLU A 162 9.16 4.27 12.80
C GLU A 162 8.62 5.61 12.29
N LEU A 163 7.55 6.11 12.91
CA LEU A 163 7.01 7.42 12.63
C LEU A 163 7.69 8.44 13.54
N THR A 164 8.48 9.33 12.95
CA THR A 164 9.15 10.41 13.69
C THR A 164 8.36 11.70 13.53
N GLU A 165 7.76 12.19 14.63
CA GLU A 165 7.24 13.56 14.64
C GLU A 165 8.40 14.56 14.70
N SER A 166 8.58 15.34 13.62
CA SER A 166 9.41 16.56 13.58
C SER A 166 10.76 16.48 14.30
N GLY A 167 11.48 15.37 14.16
CA GLY A 167 12.83 15.24 14.71
C GLY A 167 12.90 14.93 16.21
N VAL A 168 11.81 14.53 16.85
CA VAL A 168 11.80 14.04 18.24
C VAL A 168 11.97 12.52 18.24
N ALA A 169 12.94 12.03 19.00
CA ALA A 169 13.39 10.62 19.06
C ALA A 169 12.43 9.66 19.78
N ASN A 170 11.13 9.88 19.75
CA ASN A 170 10.11 9.02 20.31
C ASN A 170 9.15 8.57 19.21
N GLY A 171 9.68 7.95 18.17
CA GLY A 171 8.88 7.42 17.07
C GLY A 171 7.90 6.35 17.55
N VAL A 172 6.68 6.39 17.01
CA VAL A 172 5.74 5.30 17.16
C VAL A 172 6.14 4.19 16.19
N GLU A 173 6.41 3.00 16.72
CA GLU A 173 6.63 1.83 15.89
C GLU A 173 5.30 1.32 15.33
N VAL A 174 5.25 1.11 14.02
CA VAL A 174 4.03 0.72 13.31
C VAL A 174 4.32 -0.48 12.42
N GLN A 175 3.47 -1.50 12.50
CA GLN A 175 3.53 -2.68 11.64
C GLN A 175 2.59 -2.48 10.45
N SER A 176 3.10 -2.65 9.22
CA SER A 176 2.27 -2.78 8.02
C SER A 176 2.10 -4.25 7.64
N GLY A 177 0.91 -4.65 7.18
CA GLY A 177 0.63 -5.99 6.67
C GLY A 177 0.89 -6.12 5.16
N TYR A 178 0.91 -4.97 4.48
CA TYR A 178 1.08 -4.87 3.03
C TYR A 178 2.15 -3.86 2.66
N SER A 179 2.69 -4.01 1.45
CA SER A 179 3.48 -2.98 0.78
C SER A 179 2.93 -2.74 -0.63
N ILE A 180 3.11 -1.52 -1.16
CA ILE A 180 2.70 -1.18 -2.52
C ILE A 180 3.84 -0.48 -3.26
N ASN A 181 4.18 -1.01 -4.45
CA ASN A 181 5.04 -0.33 -5.38
C ASN A 181 4.19 0.66 -6.18
N VAL A 182 4.29 1.94 -5.81
CA VAL A 182 3.43 3.00 -6.32
C VAL A 182 3.79 3.36 -7.75
N GLU A 183 2.78 3.38 -8.62
CA GLU A 183 2.87 3.81 -10.02
C GLU A 183 2.37 5.25 -10.19
N SER A 184 1.24 5.59 -9.52
CA SER A 184 0.68 6.95 -9.54
C SER A 184 0.01 7.31 -8.20
N ILE A 185 0.00 8.62 -7.93
CA ILE A 185 -0.73 9.27 -6.84
C ILE A 185 -1.62 10.34 -7.47
N GLU A 186 -2.92 10.27 -7.19
CA GLU A 186 -3.92 11.19 -7.72
C GLU A 186 -4.75 11.79 -6.56
N PRO A 187 -5.19 13.05 -6.65
CA PRO A 187 -6.10 13.59 -5.64
C PRO A 187 -7.39 12.75 -5.55
N TYR A 188 -7.83 12.46 -4.33
CA TYR A 188 -9.15 11.89 -4.11
C TYR A 188 -10.19 13.01 -4.17
N ILE A 189 -10.95 13.05 -5.26
CA ILE A 189 -12.04 14.00 -5.43
C ILE A 189 -13.34 13.24 -5.25
N GLU A 190 -14.00 13.48 -4.12
CA GLU A 190 -15.35 12.95 -3.90
C GLU A 190 -16.30 13.60 -4.91
N GLN A 191 -16.91 12.79 -5.75
CA GLN A 191 -17.95 13.30 -6.69
C GLN A 191 -19.26 13.42 -5.90
N TRP A 192 -19.62 14.66 -5.56
CA TRP A 192 -20.92 15.03 -4.96
C TRP A 192 -22.04 14.99 -6.00
#